data_bd2a948ed992eb05df917d8b6bf4473b
#
_entry.id   bd2a948ed992eb05df917d8b6bf4473b
#
_cell.length_a   1.000
_cell.length_b   1.000
_cell.length_c   1.000
_cell.angle_alpha   90.00
_cell.angle_beta   90.00
_cell.angle_gamma   90.00
#
_symmetry.space_group_name_H-M   'P 1'
#
loop_
_entity.id
_entity.type
_entity.pdbx_description
1 polymer ?
#
loop_
_entity_poly.entity_id
_entity_poly.type
_entity_poly.pdbx_seq_one_letter_code
_entity_poly.pdbx_strand_id
1 'polypeptide(L)'
;TKPLVGVFMNQPAQHVSEIMSILRLDYLQFHGSESYEYCKSFNTPFIKTIHIGSDKIFVDKILIKNASMTLFDTQLCDQKGGTGTRFDWSKLISEQPLQEIIKTGKYLVAGGLNLDNINDLLVTYKPKGLDVSSGLEHETGKKDHEKMERFVDIVRTNDS
;
A
#
# COMPACT_ATOMS: atom_id res chain seq x y z
N THR A 1 -5.92 20.01 -5.80
CA THR A 1 -6.12 19.32 -4.51
C THR A 1 -5.51 17.93 -4.57
N LYS A 2 -5.00 17.42 -3.45
CA LYS A 2 -4.50 16.04 -3.35
C LYS A 2 -5.70 15.10 -3.17
N PRO A 3 -5.69 13.89 -3.77
CA PRO A 3 -6.75 12.91 -3.56
C PRO A 3 -6.82 12.47 -2.09
N LEU A 4 -8.04 12.25 -1.61
CA LEU A 4 -8.31 11.74 -0.27
C LEU A 4 -8.61 10.24 -0.36
N VAL A 5 -7.89 9.43 0.40
CA VAL A 5 -8.01 7.96 0.41
C VAL A 5 -8.50 7.51 1.79
N GLY A 6 -9.61 6.78 1.83
CA GLY A 6 -10.07 6.10 3.04
C GLY A 6 -9.50 4.70 3.12
N VAL A 7 -8.87 4.34 4.24
CA VAL A 7 -8.28 3.00 4.45
C VAL A 7 -9.21 2.16 5.32
N PHE A 8 -9.59 0.99 4.81
CA PHE A 8 -10.51 0.07 5.47
C PHE A 8 -9.92 -1.35 5.49
N MET A 9 -10.16 -2.06 6.57
CA MET A 9 -9.66 -3.42 6.76
C MET A 9 -10.79 -4.30 7.32
N ASN A 10 -11.50 -5.00 6.42
CA ASN A 10 -12.63 -5.88 6.75
C ASN A 10 -13.79 -5.20 7.52
N GLN A 11 -13.97 -3.89 7.39
CA GLN A 11 -15.10 -3.19 7.98
C GLN A 11 -16.43 -3.63 7.34
N PRO A 12 -17.56 -3.59 8.10
CA PRO A 12 -18.89 -3.76 7.52
C PRO A 12 -19.17 -2.68 6.44
N ALA A 13 -19.87 -3.06 5.37
CA ALA A 13 -20.17 -2.13 4.26
C ALA A 13 -20.95 -0.88 4.73
N GLN A 14 -21.82 -1.02 5.72
CA GLN A 14 -22.53 0.10 6.32
C GLN A 14 -21.57 1.14 6.88
N HIS A 15 -20.53 0.71 7.63
CA HIS A 15 -19.54 1.62 8.21
C HIS A 15 -18.76 2.38 7.14
N VAL A 16 -18.34 1.70 6.06
CA VAL A 16 -17.67 2.35 4.92
C VAL A 16 -18.58 3.40 4.30
N SER A 17 -19.85 3.06 4.06
CA SER A 17 -20.84 3.97 3.48
C SER A 17 -21.12 5.18 4.38
N GLU A 18 -21.16 5.01 5.69
CA GLU A 18 -21.31 6.12 6.66
C GLU A 18 -20.13 7.10 6.55
N ILE A 19 -18.89 6.60 6.52
CA ILE A 19 -17.70 7.44 6.35
C ILE A 19 -17.72 8.16 5.00
N MET A 20 -18.10 7.48 3.91
CA MET A 20 -18.23 8.09 2.59
C MET A 20 -19.31 9.19 2.54
N SER A 21 -20.36 9.10 3.35
CA SER A 21 -21.38 10.13 3.43
C SER A 21 -20.90 11.42 4.12
N ILE A 22 -19.89 11.30 4.98
CA ILE A 22 -19.29 12.40 5.73
C ILE A 22 -18.09 12.99 4.97
N LEU A 23 -17.27 12.12 4.38
CA LEU A 23 -16.03 12.48 3.69
C LEU A 23 -16.15 12.19 2.20
N ARG A 24 -15.82 13.19 1.38
CA ARG A 24 -15.71 12.99 -0.06
C ARG A 24 -14.39 12.28 -0.39
N LEU A 25 -14.41 10.96 -0.31
CA LEU A 25 -13.25 10.12 -0.63
C LEU A 25 -13.10 9.98 -2.15
N ASP A 26 -11.88 10.15 -2.65
CA ASP A 26 -11.54 9.91 -4.06
C ASP A 26 -11.23 8.43 -4.33
N TYR A 27 -10.68 7.74 -3.33
CA TYR A 27 -10.35 6.32 -3.38
C TYR A 27 -10.69 5.62 -2.07
N LEU A 28 -11.01 4.32 -2.16
CA LEU A 28 -11.12 3.42 -1.03
C LEU A 28 -9.94 2.43 -1.09
N GLN A 29 -9.12 2.38 -0.05
CA GLN A 29 -8.05 1.39 0.08
C GLN A 29 -8.54 0.23 0.93
N PHE A 30 -8.67 -0.95 0.33
CA PHE A 30 -9.08 -2.17 1.01
C PHE A 30 -7.85 -2.98 1.40
N HIS A 31 -7.58 -2.97 2.70
CA HIS A 31 -6.35 -3.48 3.30
C HIS A 31 -6.48 -4.89 3.90
N GLY A 32 -7.67 -5.45 3.89
CA GLY A 32 -7.99 -6.78 4.42
C GLY A 32 -8.22 -7.83 3.33
N SER A 33 -9.15 -8.75 3.59
CA SER A 33 -9.53 -9.86 2.72
C SER A 33 -10.84 -9.61 1.94
N GLU A 34 -11.17 -8.34 1.69
CA GLU A 34 -12.38 -7.94 0.99
C GLU A 34 -12.45 -8.55 -0.42
N SER A 35 -13.63 -9.10 -0.78
CA SER A 35 -13.89 -9.67 -2.11
C SER A 35 -14.08 -8.59 -3.18
N TYR A 36 -14.02 -9.00 -4.44
CA TYR A 36 -14.29 -8.07 -5.56
C TYR A 36 -15.70 -7.49 -5.48
N GLU A 37 -16.71 -8.31 -5.19
CA GLU A 37 -18.11 -7.89 -5.06
C GLU A 37 -18.27 -6.84 -3.96
N TYR A 38 -17.58 -7.03 -2.84
CA TYR A 38 -17.55 -6.07 -1.76
C TYR A 38 -16.92 -4.75 -2.22
N CYS A 39 -15.72 -4.78 -2.79
CA CYS A 39 -15.01 -3.57 -3.25
C CYS A 39 -15.83 -2.79 -4.29
N LYS A 40 -16.45 -3.50 -5.24
CA LYS A 40 -17.26 -2.94 -6.32
C LYS A 40 -18.55 -2.30 -5.83
N SER A 41 -19.12 -2.75 -4.70
CA SER A 41 -20.44 -2.30 -4.21
C SER A 41 -20.49 -0.81 -3.90
N PHE A 42 -19.35 -0.16 -3.67
CA PHE A 42 -19.27 1.27 -3.32
C PHE A 42 -19.24 2.21 -4.53
N ASN A 43 -19.15 1.70 -5.76
CA ASN A 43 -19.04 2.50 -6.99
C ASN A 43 -17.97 3.61 -6.94
N THR A 44 -16.90 3.39 -6.18
CA THR A 44 -15.79 4.31 -6.00
C THR A 44 -14.50 3.61 -6.43
N PRO A 45 -13.57 4.31 -7.10
CA PRO A 45 -12.26 3.76 -7.41
C PRO A 45 -11.58 3.20 -6.16
N PHE A 46 -10.94 2.02 -6.28
CA PHE A 46 -10.34 1.40 -5.11
C PHE A 46 -8.90 0.95 -5.35
N ILE A 47 -8.15 0.91 -4.26
CA ILE A 47 -6.79 0.35 -4.15
C ILE A 47 -6.93 -0.97 -3.39
N LYS A 48 -6.35 -2.05 -3.90
CA LYS A 48 -6.34 -3.33 -3.19
C LYS A 48 -4.96 -3.66 -2.65
N THR A 49 -4.87 -3.94 -1.36
CA THR A 49 -3.62 -4.39 -0.74
C THR A 49 -3.44 -5.89 -0.90
N ILE A 50 -2.22 -6.27 -1.29
CA ILE A 50 -1.71 -7.65 -1.27
C ILE A 50 -0.62 -7.71 -0.21
N HIS A 51 -0.83 -8.57 0.79
CA HIS A 51 0.14 -8.82 1.84
C HIS A 51 1.17 -9.85 1.40
N ILE A 52 2.45 -9.49 1.51
CA ILE A 52 3.58 -10.33 1.11
C ILE A 52 4.29 -10.81 2.38
N GLY A 53 4.18 -12.12 2.64
CA GLY A 53 4.81 -12.80 3.76
C GLY A 53 5.78 -13.89 3.29
N SER A 54 6.05 -14.86 4.17
CA SER A 54 6.82 -16.06 3.85
C SER A 54 6.06 -17.05 2.98
N ASP A 55 4.73 -17.06 3.08
CA ASP A 55 3.87 -18.03 2.43
C ASP A 55 3.63 -17.71 0.95
N LYS A 56 2.97 -18.66 0.26
CA LYS A 56 2.60 -18.49 -1.14
C LYS A 56 1.64 -17.29 -1.30
N ILE A 57 2.00 -16.39 -2.20
CA ILE A 57 1.20 -15.21 -2.48
C ILE A 57 -0.01 -15.60 -3.31
N PHE A 58 -1.20 -15.32 -2.77
CA PHE A 58 -2.46 -15.50 -3.49
C PHE A 58 -2.92 -14.17 -4.08
N VAL A 59 -3.24 -14.18 -5.37
CA VAL A 59 -3.72 -13.00 -6.10
C VAL A 59 -5.06 -13.33 -6.77
N ASP A 60 -6.12 -12.65 -6.35
CA ASP A 60 -7.39 -12.66 -7.07
C ASP A 60 -7.27 -11.80 -8.34
N LYS A 61 -7.18 -12.47 -9.50
CA LYS A 61 -6.98 -11.81 -10.80
C LYS A 61 -8.14 -10.89 -11.18
N ILE A 62 -9.38 -11.21 -10.79
CA ILE A 62 -10.55 -10.38 -11.11
C ILE A 62 -10.50 -9.10 -10.29
N LEU A 63 -10.23 -9.23 -8.99
CA LEU A 63 -10.10 -8.12 -8.07
C LEU A 63 -9.00 -7.14 -8.53
N ILE A 64 -7.80 -7.66 -8.80
CA ILE A 64 -6.65 -6.84 -9.22
C ILE A 64 -6.86 -6.17 -10.57
N LYS A 65 -7.47 -6.86 -11.53
CA LYS A 65 -7.78 -6.28 -12.85
C LYS A 65 -8.68 -5.05 -12.75
N ASN A 66 -9.58 -5.03 -11.76
CA ASN A 66 -10.57 -3.96 -11.57
C ASN A 66 -10.13 -2.93 -10.53
N ALA A 67 -9.07 -3.17 -9.78
CA ALA A 67 -8.48 -2.18 -8.89
C ALA A 67 -7.84 -1.03 -9.69
N SER A 68 -7.96 0.18 -9.19
CA SER A 68 -7.27 1.35 -9.76
C SER A 68 -5.76 1.26 -9.57
N MET A 69 -5.34 0.75 -8.40
CA MET A 69 -3.96 0.45 -8.06
C MET A 69 -3.90 -0.75 -7.12
N THR A 70 -2.77 -1.42 -7.08
CA THR A 70 -2.46 -2.47 -6.10
C THR A 70 -1.37 -1.99 -5.16
N LEU A 71 -1.56 -2.16 -3.85
CA LEU A 71 -0.55 -1.89 -2.83
C LEU A 71 0.10 -3.20 -2.40
N PHE A 72 1.41 -3.31 -2.50
CA PHE A 72 2.18 -4.40 -1.91
C PHE A 72 2.62 -4.00 -0.51
N ASP A 73 2.22 -4.75 0.50
CA ASP A 73 2.56 -4.48 1.89
C ASP A 73 3.10 -5.73 2.59
N THR A 74 3.84 -5.54 3.67
CA THR A 74 4.37 -6.65 4.48
C THR A 74 3.22 -7.37 5.21
N GLN A 75 3.17 -8.71 5.11
CA GLN A 75 2.30 -9.49 5.95
C GLN A 75 2.82 -9.47 7.40
N LEU A 76 2.05 -8.90 8.30
CA LEU A 76 2.34 -8.96 9.73
C LEU A 76 1.86 -10.32 10.26
N CYS A 77 2.78 -11.22 10.55
CA CYS A 77 2.46 -12.42 11.34
C CYS A 77 2.16 -11.97 12.77
N ASP A 78 0.91 -12.06 13.20
CA ASP A 78 0.37 -12.00 14.58
C ASP A 78 1.06 -11.09 15.64
N GLN A 79 1.83 -10.09 15.25
CA GLN A 79 2.41 -9.13 16.18
C GLN A 79 1.85 -7.74 15.94
N LYS A 80 1.37 -7.14 17.02
CA LYS A 80 0.87 -5.76 17.10
C LYS A 80 1.76 -4.80 16.31
N GLY A 81 1.17 -4.04 15.42
CA GLY A 81 1.78 -3.22 14.41
C GLY A 81 3.02 -2.41 14.85
N GLY A 82 3.84 -2.04 13.87
CA GLY A 82 4.95 -1.10 14.07
C GLY A 82 6.34 -1.72 14.23
N THR A 83 6.57 -2.97 13.81
CA THR A 83 7.91 -3.61 13.92
C THR A 83 8.94 -3.07 12.92
N GLY A 84 8.57 -2.21 11.98
CA GLY A 84 9.49 -1.72 10.94
C GLY A 84 10.00 -2.81 10.00
N THR A 85 9.43 -4.01 10.08
CA THR A 85 9.85 -5.15 9.27
C THR A 85 9.35 -4.98 7.85
N ARG A 86 10.25 -5.12 6.88
CA ARG A 86 9.92 -5.14 5.45
C ARG A 86 9.77 -6.58 4.95
N PHE A 87 8.93 -6.80 3.93
CA PHE A 87 8.96 -8.06 3.20
C PHE A 87 10.23 -8.15 2.32
N ASP A 88 10.57 -9.36 1.91
CA ASP A 88 11.67 -9.56 0.97
C ASP A 88 11.30 -9.00 -0.41
N TRP A 89 11.85 -7.84 -0.75
CA TRP A 89 11.58 -7.16 -2.02
C TRP A 89 12.02 -7.97 -3.25
N SER A 90 12.92 -8.95 -3.10
CA SER A 90 13.28 -9.84 -4.22
C SER A 90 12.06 -10.59 -4.78
N LYS A 91 11.02 -10.78 -3.97
CA LYS A 91 9.74 -11.35 -4.41
C LYS A 91 9.03 -10.53 -5.49
N LEU A 92 9.25 -9.22 -5.55
CA LEU A 92 8.69 -8.37 -6.61
C LEU A 92 9.17 -8.81 -8.00
N ILE A 93 10.38 -9.36 -8.10
CA ILE A 93 10.96 -9.83 -9.36
C ILE A 93 10.99 -11.35 -9.51
N SER A 94 10.84 -12.12 -8.42
CA SER A 94 10.87 -13.59 -8.47
C SER A 94 9.48 -14.23 -8.54
N GLU A 95 8.44 -13.58 -7.96
CA GLU A 95 7.10 -14.11 -7.89
C GLU A 95 6.25 -13.71 -9.10
N GLN A 96 5.90 -14.68 -9.95
CA GLN A 96 5.16 -14.45 -11.18
C GLN A 96 3.86 -13.62 -10.98
N PRO A 97 3.00 -13.87 -9.98
CA PRO A 97 1.80 -13.08 -9.78
C PRO A 97 2.08 -11.60 -9.55
N LEU A 98 3.17 -11.25 -8.86
CA LEU A 98 3.57 -9.86 -8.61
C LEU A 98 4.13 -9.20 -9.87
N GLN A 99 4.91 -9.94 -10.66
CA GLN A 99 5.44 -9.45 -11.94
C GLN A 99 4.31 -9.07 -12.92
N GLU A 100 3.23 -9.85 -12.96
CA GLU A 100 2.06 -9.54 -13.80
C GLU A 100 1.45 -8.19 -13.40
N ILE A 101 1.35 -7.89 -12.10
CA ILE A 101 0.82 -6.62 -11.61
C ILE A 101 1.81 -5.48 -11.90
N ILE A 102 3.09 -5.68 -11.65
CA ILE A 102 4.15 -4.68 -11.89
C ILE A 102 4.16 -4.23 -13.36
N LYS A 103 3.99 -5.16 -14.31
CA LYS A 103 3.89 -4.84 -15.75
C LYS A 103 2.73 -3.90 -16.09
N THR A 104 1.69 -3.86 -15.28
CA THR A 104 0.58 -2.90 -15.49
C THR A 104 0.97 -1.45 -15.20
N GLY A 105 2.02 -1.23 -14.43
CA GLY A 105 2.43 0.08 -13.92
C GLY A 105 1.48 0.68 -12.88
N LYS A 106 0.50 -0.08 -12.39
CA LYS A 106 -0.51 0.37 -11.42
C LYS A 106 -0.27 -0.24 -10.04
N TYR A 107 0.87 0.05 -9.44
CA TYR A 107 1.20 -0.49 -8.13
C TYR A 107 1.96 0.50 -7.24
N LEU A 108 1.82 0.30 -5.95
CA LEU A 108 2.49 0.99 -4.86
C LEU A 108 3.23 -0.03 -4.00
N VAL A 109 4.26 0.40 -3.30
CA VAL A 109 4.98 -0.43 -2.31
C VAL A 109 4.90 0.20 -0.94
N ALA A 110 4.57 -0.61 0.06
CA ALA A 110 4.51 -0.28 1.47
C ALA A 110 5.30 -1.28 2.32
N GLY A 111 5.16 -1.18 3.64
CA GLY A 111 5.72 -2.11 4.61
C GLY A 111 7.17 -1.83 4.98
N GLY A 112 7.37 -1.28 6.17
CA GLY A 112 8.69 -1.05 6.76
C GLY A 112 9.59 -0.04 6.03
N LEU A 113 9.04 0.80 5.17
CA LEU A 113 9.79 1.85 4.48
C LEU A 113 10.27 2.92 5.47
N ASN A 114 11.53 3.33 5.33
CA ASN A 114 12.17 4.36 6.14
C ASN A 114 13.34 4.99 5.37
N LEU A 115 14.04 5.95 5.98
CA LEU A 115 15.16 6.67 5.36
C LEU A 115 16.37 5.77 5.03
N ASP A 116 16.56 4.67 5.76
CA ASP A 116 17.72 3.80 5.61
C ASP A 116 17.59 2.84 4.42
N ASN A 117 16.34 2.52 4.02
CA ASN A 117 16.07 1.48 3.03
C ASN A 117 15.40 1.98 1.73
N ILE A 118 14.86 3.21 1.73
CA ILE A 118 14.10 3.72 0.59
C ILE A 118 14.94 3.84 -0.69
N ASN A 119 16.19 4.24 -0.56
CA ASN A 119 17.07 4.42 -1.71
C ASN A 119 17.29 3.09 -2.46
N ASP A 120 17.52 1.99 -1.74
CA ASP A 120 17.69 0.65 -2.32
C ASP A 120 16.44 0.21 -3.08
N LEU A 121 15.25 0.48 -2.53
CA LEU A 121 13.98 0.18 -3.20
C LEU A 121 13.83 0.96 -4.50
N LEU A 122 14.09 2.25 -4.48
CA LEU A 122 13.93 3.14 -5.64
C LEU A 122 14.90 2.77 -6.76
N VAL A 123 16.17 2.58 -6.45
CA VAL A 123 17.20 2.25 -7.44
C VAL A 123 16.98 0.87 -8.06
N THR A 124 16.66 -0.13 -7.24
CA THR A 124 16.59 -1.53 -7.69
C THR A 124 15.25 -1.88 -8.33
N TYR A 125 14.14 -1.43 -7.75
CA TYR A 125 12.80 -1.91 -8.11
C TYR A 125 11.94 -0.86 -8.80
N LYS A 126 12.26 0.43 -8.70
CA LYS A 126 11.59 1.54 -9.37
C LYS A 126 10.06 1.51 -9.24
N PRO A 127 9.51 1.45 -8.02
CA PRO A 127 8.07 1.39 -7.81
C PRO A 127 7.38 2.64 -8.36
N LYS A 128 6.11 2.51 -8.75
CA LYS A 128 5.31 3.64 -9.27
C LYS A 128 4.82 4.60 -8.20
N GLY A 129 4.87 4.19 -6.96
CA GLY A 129 4.57 5.02 -5.79
C GLY A 129 4.86 4.27 -4.51
N LEU A 130 4.81 4.99 -3.42
CA LEU A 130 5.20 4.52 -2.10
C LEU A 130 4.11 4.87 -1.09
N ASP A 131 3.89 3.97 -0.14
CA ASP A 131 3.09 4.23 1.05
C ASP A 131 3.98 4.03 2.29
N VAL A 132 4.16 5.07 3.07
CA VAL A 132 5.01 5.06 4.26
C VAL A 132 4.29 5.63 5.45
N SER A 133 4.35 4.93 6.58
CA SER A 133 3.71 5.36 7.82
C SER A 133 4.71 5.43 8.98
N SER A 134 4.92 4.34 9.71
CA SER A 134 5.71 4.31 10.94
C SER A 134 7.19 4.67 10.75
N GLY A 135 7.77 4.41 9.59
CA GLY A 135 9.16 4.77 9.29
C GLY A 135 9.45 6.28 9.30
N LEU A 136 8.41 7.10 9.25
CA LEU A 136 8.51 8.57 9.35
C LEU A 136 7.92 9.12 10.67
N GLU A 137 7.89 8.29 11.70
CA GLU A 137 7.46 8.69 13.04
C GLU A 137 8.67 8.86 13.96
N HIS A 138 8.59 9.80 14.91
CA HIS A 138 9.55 9.88 16.02
C HIS A 138 9.05 9.08 17.23
N GLU A 139 7.73 8.96 17.40
CA GLU A 139 7.05 8.04 18.29
C GLU A 139 5.73 7.57 17.67
N THR A 140 5.18 6.47 18.14
CA THR A 140 3.97 5.86 17.56
C THR A 140 2.83 6.87 17.39
N GLY A 141 2.38 7.06 16.14
CA GLY A 141 1.31 7.97 15.77
C GLY A 141 1.72 9.45 15.63
N LYS A 142 2.98 9.79 15.87
CA LYS A 142 3.49 11.17 15.73
C LYS A 142 4.52 11.26 14.62
N LYS A 143 4.17 11.93 13.53
CA LYS A 143 5.05 12.11 12.38
C LYS A 143 6.23 13.04 12.72
N ASP A 144 7.40 12.69 12.21
CA ASP A 144 8.62 13.47 12.23
C ASP A 144 8.72 14.26 10.92
N HIS A 145 8.57 15.58 11.01
CA HIS A 145 8.56 16.44 9.83
C HIS A 145 9.90 16.44 9.09
N GLU A 146 11.00 16.38 9.81
CA GLU A 146 12.34 16.33 9.21
C GLU A 146 12.56 15.04 8.44
N LYS A 147 12.14 13.89 9.01
CA LYS A 147 12.15 12.61 8.29
C LYS A 147 11.27 12.64 7.05
N MET A 148 10.08 13.27 7.13
CA MET A 148 9.17 13.38 5.98
C MET A 148 9.80 14.20 4.85
N GLU A 149 10.41 15.35 5.14
CA GLU A 149 11.09 16.19 4.16
C GLU A 149 12.24 15.42 3.48
N ARG A 150 13.13 14.82 4.27
CA ARG A 150 14.24 14.01 3.76
C ARG A 150 13.76 12.83 2.90
N PHE A 151 12.69 12.15 3.29
CA PHE A 151 12.13 11.05 2.52
C PHE A 151 11.63 11.52 1.15
N VAL A 152 10.89 12.63 1.11
CA VAL A 152 10.40 13.22 -0.13
C VAL A 152 11.56 13.66 -1.05
N ASP A 153 12.62 14.22 -0.49
CA ASP A 153 13.79 14.64 -1.26
C ASP A 153 14.52 13.44 -1.88
N ILE A 154 14.67 12.33 -1.15
CA ILE A 154 15.23 11.09 -1.69
C ILE A 154 14.36 10.58 -2.86
N VAL A 155 13.04 10.55 -2.70
CA VAL A 155 12.13 10.10 -3.75
C VAL A 155 12.25 10.97 -5.00
N ARG A 156 12.22 12.30 -4.86
CA ARG A 156 12.33 13.25 -5.97
C ARG A 156 13.65 13.14 -6.72
N THR A 157 14.74 12.92 -5.99
CA THR A 157 16.09 12.78 -6.59
C THR A 157 16.18 11.50 -7.44
N ASN A 158 15.45 10.46 -7.09
CA ASN A 158 15.44 9.20 -7.84
C ASN A 158 14.37 9.15 -8.96
N ASP A 159 13.46 10.12 -9.02
CA ASP A 159 12.39 10.20 -10.04
C ASP A 159 12.85 10.93 -11.32
N SER A 160 14.12 11.38 -11.37
CA SER A 160 14.74 12.23 -12.42
C SER A 160 15.34 11.43 -13.57
#